data_7ff23dac7af5af6fe8bdb95d80a06b6f
#
_entry.id   7ff23dac7af5af6fe8bdb95d80a06b6f
#
_cell.length_a   1.000
_cell.length_b   1.000
_cell.length_c   1.000
_cell.angle_alpha   90.00
_cell.angle_beta   90.00
_cell.angle_gamma   90.00
#
_symmetry.space_group_name_H-M   'P 1'
#
loop_
_entity.id
_entity.type
_entity.pdbx_description
1 polymer ?
#
loop_
_entity_poly.entity_id
_entity_poly.type
_entity_poly.pdbx_seq_one_letter_code
_entity_poly.pdbx_strand_id
1 'polypeptide(L)'
;MTQLDEFTALGLGEKTLPAIKAKGFETPSPIQKLTIPVLLDEDKHNDIIAQAQTGTGKTAAFGLPVLERLTPKKGPVQGLILVPTRELALQVTEELLSFNKYSKLVITAIYGGASMSEQLRRLGKGVDIVVGTPGRILDHLRRGTLNLKELQYLILDEADEMLNMGFIDDVEAILAESNDYRRILLFSATMPARIVELSKRYMKDVEVLRVPSQEMTTDLTDQIYFEVRDSDKFDALTRIIDVEPEFYGIVFCRTKVAVDELVTRLTQRGYAAEGLHGDVSQAQREKILKKLDRKSTRL
;
A
#
# COMPACT_ATOMS: atom_id res chain seq x y z
N MET A 1 -28.44 -3.06 15.00
CA MET A 1 -27.70 -2.39 13.91
C MET A 1 -27.15 -3.48 13.01
N THR A 2 -27.39 -3.42 11.72
CA THR A 2 -26.77 -4.36 10.77
C THR A 2 -25.31 -3.99 10.60
N GLN A 3 -24.43 -4.94 10.29
CA GLN A 3 -22.97 -4.75 10.13
C GLN A 3 -22.58 -3.61 9.15
N LEU A 4 -23.47 -3.26 8.22
CA LEU A 4 -23.29 -2.17 7.24
C LEU A 4 -23.69 -0.79 7.76
N ASP A 5 -24.42 -0.70 8.88
CA ASP A 5 -24.96 0.57 9.37
C ASP A 5 -23.83 1.55 9.75
N GLU A 6 -22.69 1.04 10.30
CA GLU A 6 -21.56 1.88 10.64
C GLU A 6 -20.88 2.48 9.40
N PHE A 7 -20.65 1.68 8.34
CA PHE A 7 -20.05 2.19 7.09
C PHE A 7 -20.98 3.16 6.35
N THR A 8 -22.29 2.90 6.40
CA THR A 8 -23.30 3.82 5.85
C THR A 8 -23.33 5.14 6.63
N ALA A 9 -23.19 5.09 7.95
CA ALA A 9 -23.11 6.27 8.80
C ALA A 9 -21.85 7.13 8.52
N LEU A 10 -20.78 6.54 7.95
CA LEU A 10 -19.61 7.27 7.48
C LEU A 10 -19.83 7.97 6.13
N GLY A 11 -20.98 7.79 5.48
CA GLY A 11 -21.32 8.41 4.21
C GLY A 11 -21.03 7.57 2.96
N LEU A 12 -20.60 6.29 3.12
CA LEU A 12 -20.41 5.37 1.99
C LEU A 12 -21.77 4.94 1.41
N GLY A 13 -21.82 4.75 0.09
CA GLY A 13 -23.03 4.51 -0.67
C GLY A 13 -22.98 3.25 -1.56
N GLU A 14 -23.80 3.28 -2.61
CA GLU A 14 -24.05 2.11 -3.47
C GLU A 14 -22.81 1.64 -4.26
N LYS A 15 -21.82 2.51 -4.48
CA LYS A 15 -20.60 2.15 -5.22
C LYS A 15 -19.69 1.22 -4.41
N THR A 16 -19.61 1.35 -3.09
CA THR A 16 -18.63 0.65 -2.25
C THR A 16 -19.24 -0.26 -1.18
N LEU A 17 -20.42 0.05 -0.60
CA LEU A 17 -21.08 -0.78 0.41
C LEU A 17 -21.24 -2.26 0.02
N PRO A 18 -21.66 -2.61 -1.23
CA PRO A 18 -21.79 -4.01 -1.61
C PRO A 18 -20.44 -4.76 -1.65
N ALA A 19 -19.34 -4.06 -1.95
CA ALA A 19 -18.01 -4.65 -1.92
C ALA A 19 -17.50 -4.86 -0.49
N ILE A 20 -17.77 -3.93 0.42
CA ILE A 20 -17.49 -4.04 1.86
C ILE A 20 -18.18 -5.29 2.43
N LYS A 21 -19.49 -5.46 2.12
CA LYS A 21 -20.26 -6.64 2.51
C LYS A 21 -19.67 -7.93 1.96
N ALA A 22 -19.30 -7.95 0.68
CA ALA A 22 -18.74 -9.14 0.04
C ALA A 22 -17.38 -9.55 0.63
N LYS A 23 -16.61 -8.60 1.19
CA LYS A 23 -15.34 -8.84 1.88
C LYS A 23 -15.52 -9.25 3.35
N GLY A 24 -16.72 -9.22 3.88
CA GLY A 24 -16.99 -9.56 5.28
C GLY A 24 -16.45 -8.52 6.27
N PHE A 25 -16.29 -7.25 5.86
CA PHE A 25 -15.93 -6.20 6.80
C PHE A 25 -17.08 -5.92 7.74
N GLU A 26 -16.85 -6.08 9.03
CA GLU A 26 -17.88 -5.97 10.07
C GLU A 26 -17.97 -4.55 10.62
N THR A 27 -16.83 -3.96 10.98
CA THR A 27 -16.75 -2.63 11.57
C THR A 27 -15.63 -1.82 10.94
N PRO A 28 -15.79 -0.50 10.73
CA PRO A 28 -14.72 0.35 10.25
C PRO A 28 -13.63 0.51 11.32
N SER A 29 -12.37 0.44 10.89
CA SER A 29 -11.23 0.66 11.75
C SER A 29 -11.15 2.12 12.24
N PRO A 30 -10.37 2.41 13.32
CA PRO A 30 -10.24 3.78 13.83
C PRO A 30 -9.83 4.81 12.77
N ILE A 31 -8.85 4.47 11.89
CA ILE A 31 -8.43 5.39 10.83
C ILE A 31 -9.51 5.58 9.76
N GLN A 32 -10.32 4.55 9.47
CA GLN A 32 -11.45 4.65 8.55
C GLN A 32 -12.55 5.55 9.11
N LYS A 33 -12.87 5.43 10.40
CA LYS A 33 -13.84 6.29 11.10
C LYS A 33 -13.46 7.77 11.06
N LEU A 34 -12.16 8.07 11.13
CA LEU A 34 -11.65 9.44 11.05
C LEU A 34 -11.61 9.97 9.61
N THR A 35 -11.14 9.17 8.66
CA THR A 35 -10.79 9.65 7.31
C THR A 35 -11.99 9.67 6.36
N ILE A 36 -12.82 8.63 6.36
CA ILE A 36 -13.91 8.48 5.39
C ILE A 36 -14.91 9.66 5.42
N PRO A 37 -15.43 10.08 6.60
CA PRO A 37 -16.38 11.20 6.64
C PRO A 37 -15.77 12.51 6.13
N VAL A 38 -14.51 12.79 6.48
CA VAL A 38 -13.81 14.01 6.04
C VAL A 38 -13.60 14.02 4.52
N LEU A 39 -13.35 12.85 3.91
CA LEU A 39 -13.18 12.74 2.46
C LEU A 39 -14.50 12.78 1.69
N LEU A 40 -15.60 12.38 2.31
CA LEU A 40 -16.94 12.40 1.70
C LEU A 40 -17.71 13.70 1.96
N ASP A 41 -17.24 14.55 2.85
CA ASP A 41 -17.81 15.87 3.10
C ASP A 41 -17.60 16.78 1.86
N GLU A 42 -18.71 17.26 1.28
CA GLU A 42 -18.67 18.09 0.06
C GLU A 42 -18.18 19.51 0.30
N ASP A 43 -18.31 20.00 1.52
CA ASP A 43 -17.88 21.34 1.90
C ASP A 43 -16.39 21.37 2.29
N LYS A 44 -15.77 20.20 2.49
CA LYS A 44 -14.36 20.08 2.85
C LYS A 44 -13.49 19.75 1.64
N HIS A 45 -12.55 20.65 1.34
CA HIS A 45 -11.55 20.48 0.28
C HIS A 45 -10.11 20.50 0.79
N ASN A 46 -9.93 20.51 2.12
CA ASN A 46 -8.65 20.51 2.79
C ASN A 46 -7.84 19.24 2.54
N ASP A 47 -6.53 19.38 2.53
CA ASP A 47 -5.60 18.25 2.48
C ASP A 47 -5.59 17.52 3.83
N ILE A 48 -5.23 16.23 3.81
CA ILE A 48 -5.27 15.39 5.03
C ILE A 48 -3.91 14.77 5.29
N ILE A 49 -3.47 14.85 6.55
CA ILE A 49 -2.42 14.00 7.09
C ILE A 49 -3.07 12.97 8.01
N ALA A 50 -3.00 11.70 7.62
CA ALA A 50 -3.53 10.57 8.38
C ALA A 50 -2.38 9.76 8.99
N GLN A 51 -2.22 9.83 10.32
CA GLN A 51 -1.17 9.11 11.02
C GLN A 51 -1.72 7.80 11.61
N ALA A 52 -1.30 6.67 11.03
CA ALA A 52 -1.69 5.33 11.46
C ALA A 52 -0.64 4.30 11.02
N GLN A 53 -0.47 3.23 11.81
CA GLN A 53 0.45 2.12 11.50
C GLN A 53 0.02 1.33 10.25
N THR A 54 0.94 0.51 9.72
CA THR A 54 0.62 -0.48 8.66
C THR A 54 -0.38 -1.52 9.19
N GLY A 55 -1.23 -2.05 8.31
CA GLY A 55 -2.22 -3.05 8.70
C GLY A 55 -3.48 -2.51 9.39
N THR A 56 -3.60 -1.20 9.60
CA THR A 56 -4.77 -0.58 10.26
C THR A 56 -5.94 -0.29 9.32
N GLY A 57 -5.85 -0.68 8.04
CA GLY A 57 -6.91 -0.46 7.05
C GLY A 57 -6.82 0.90 6.33
N LYS A 58 -5.62 1.50 6.23
CA LYS A 58 -5.38 2.77 5.51
C LYS A 58 -5.86 2.74 4.06
N THR A 59 -5.60 1.65 3.34
CA THR A 59 -6.01 1.51 1.92
C THR A 59 -7.51 1.66 1.75
N ALA A 60 -8.32 1.06 2.61
CA ALA A 60 -9.77 1.26 2.60
C ALA A 60 -10.16 2.67 3.06
N ALA A 61 -9.42 3.27 4.00
CA ALA A 61 -9.70 4.61 4.51
C ALA A 61 -9.64 5.70 3.43
N PHE A 62 -8.70 5.61 2.47
CA PHE A 62 -8.67 6.52 1.32
C PHE A 62 -9.36 5.94 0.08
N GLY A 63 -9.27 4.65 -0.14
CA GLY A 63 -9.74 4.00 -1.36
C GLY A 63 -11.26 4.04 -1.49
N LEU A 64 -12.00 3.72 -0.43
CA LEU A 64 -13.46 3.72 -0.45
C LEU A 64 -14.03 5.10 -0.81
N PRO A 65 -13.68 6.21 -0.12
CA PRO A 65 -14.22 7.52 -0.46
C PRO A 65 -13.77 8.03 -1.84
N VAL A 66 -12.55 7.71 -2.29
CA VAL A 66 -12.09 8.07 -3.64
C VAL A 66 -12.92 7.35 -4.71
N LEU A 67 -13.23 6.05 -4.51
CA LEU A 67 -14.09 5.29 -5.42
C LEU A 67 -15.55 5.80 -5.41
N GLU A 68 -16.07 6.29 -4.27
CA GLU A 68 -17.39 6.93 -4.21
C GLU A 68 -17.44 8.24 -4.99
N ARG A 69 -16.41 9.07 -4.87
CA ARG A 69 -16.35 10.41 -5.46
C ARG A 69 -16.06 10.40 -6.95
N LEU A 70 -15.13 9.56 -7.40
CA LEU A 70 -14.73 9.54 -8.79
C LEU A 70 -15.80 8.89 -9.69
N THR A 71 -15.84 9.39 -10.93
CA THR A 71 -16.67 8.83 -12.00
C THR A 71 -15.79 8.42 -13.18
N PRO A 72 -16.06 7.27 -13.85
CA PRO A 72 -15.27 6.85 -15.00
C PRO A 72 -15.22 7.92 -16.08
N LYS A 73 -14.02 8.31 -16.47
CA LYS A 73 -13.77 9.23 -17.58
C LYS A 73 -12.82 8.53 -18.55
N LYS A 74 -13.17 8.46 -19.81
CA LYS A 74 -12.21 8.02 -20.84
C LYS A 74 -11.24 9.18 -21.14
N GLY A 75 -10.30 9.42 -20.27
CA GLY A 75 -9.43 10.58 -20.40
C GLY A 75 -8.28 10.61 -19.40
N PRO A 76 -7.90 11.78 -18.91
CA PRO A 76 -6.78 11.97 -18.01
C PRO A 76 -7.01 11.34 -16.63
N VAL A 77 -5.90 11.03 -15.96
CA VAL A 77 -5.89 10.40 -14.64
C VAL A 77 -6.50 11.37 -13.61
N GLN A 78 -7.44 10.83 -12.83
CA GLN A 78 -8.15 11.56 -11.77
C GLN A 78 -7.58 11.28 -10.38
N GLY A 79 -7.01 10.09 -10.16
CA GLY A 79 -6.38 9.67 -8.90
C GLY A 79 -4.97 9.14 -9.11
N LEU A 80 -4.01 9.61 -8.31
CA LEU A 80 -2.66 9.08 -8.26
C LEU A 80 -2.33 8.67 -6.83
N ILE A 81 -1.90 7.41 -6.66
CA ILE A 81 -1.47 6.86 -5.38
C ILE A 81 0.00 6.49 -5.50
N LEU A 82 0.85 7.15 -4.73
CA LEU A 82 2.28 6.88 -4.65
C LEU A 82 2.56 5.96 -3.45
N VAL A 83 3.32 4.92 -3.70
CA VAL A 83 3.71 3.91 -2.71
C VAL A 83 5.21 3.59 -2.83
N PRO A 84 5.90 3.18 -1.75
CA PRO A 84 7.35 2.98 -1.76
C PRO A 84 7.80 1.79 -2.59
N THR A 85 7.01 0.72 -2.67
CA THR A 85 7.45 -0.54 -3.28
C THR A 85 6.51 -1.01 -4.39
N ARG A 86 7.05 -1.86 -5.27
CA ARG A 86 6.32 -2.49 -6.38
C ARG A 86 5.23 -3.43 -5.85
N GLU A 87 5.58 -4.17 -4.82
CA GLU A 87 4.70 -5.11 -4.13
C GLU A 87 3.49 -4.38 -3.55
N LEU A 88 3.72 -3.24 -2.88
CA LEU A 88 2.64 -2.42 -2.34
C LEU A 88 1.79 -1.79 -3.46
N ALA A 89 2.40 -1.39 -4.60
CA ALA A 89 1.63 -0.90 -5.75
C ALA A 89 0.66 -1.96 -6.29
N LEU A 90 1.08 -3.21 -6.35
CA LEU A 90 0.21 -4.33 -6.75
C LEU A 90 -0.87 -4.59 -5.70
N GLN A 91 -0.50 -4.67 -4.43
CA GLN A 91 -1.43 -4.92 -3.32
C GLN A 91 -2.52 -3.84 -3.22
N VAL A 92 -2.13 -2.56 -3.25
CA VAL A 92 -3.09 -1.44 -3.23
C VAL A 92 -3.99 -1.46 -4.47
N THR A 93 -3.44 -1.77 -5.65
CA THR A 93 -4.23 -1.90 -6.88
C THR A 93 -5.26 -3.03 -6.76
N GLU A 94 -4.86 -4.21 -6.29
CA GLU A 94 -5.76 -5.37 -6.09
C GLU A 94 -6.85 -5.05 -5.06
N GLU A 95 -6.48 -4.38 -3.98
CA GLU A 95 -7.42 -3.96 -2.94
C GLU A 95 -8.47 -2.98 -3.51
N LEU A 96 -8.04 -1.93 -4.23
CA LEU A 96 -8.95 -0.99 -4.89
C LEU A 96 -9.84 -1.68 -5.92
N LEU A 97 -9.32 -2.60 -6.73
CA LEU A 97 -10.10 -3.37 -7.70
C LEU A 97 -11.17 -4.22 -7.00
N SER A 98 -10.88 -4.75 -5.81
CA SER A 98 -11.84 -5.52 -5.02
C SER A 98 -13.03 -4.67 -4.54
N PHE A 99 -12.82 -3.37 -4.32
CA PHE A 99 -13.88 -2.41 -3.96
C PHE A 99 -14.57 -1.80 -5.20
N ASN A 100 -13.93 -1.82 -6.36
CA ASN A 100 -14.32 -1.08 -7.57
C ASN A 100 -15.46 -1.73 -8.39
N LYS A 101 -16.12 -2.78 -7.87
CA LYS A 101 -17.08 -3.56 -8.63
C LYS A 101 -18.23 -2.74 -9.24
N TYR A 102 -18.65 -1.68 -8.57
CA TYR A 102 -19.79 -0.85 -8.97
C TYR A 102 -19.39 0.53 -9.51
N SER A 103 -18.26 1.09 -9.08
CA SER A 103 -17.74 2.38 -9.59
C SER A 103 -17.19 2.27 -11.01
N LYS A 104 -16.75 1.08 -11.44
CA LYS A 104 -16.27 0.78 -12.82
C LYS A 104 -15.10 1.65 -13.29
N LEU A 105 -14.32 2.20 -12.37
CA LEU A 105 -13.13 2.98 -12.68
C LEU A 105 -12.02 2.07 -13.27
N VAL A 106 -11.24 2.60 -14.20
CA VAL A 106 -10.07 1.90 -14.73
C VAL A 106 -8.88 2.19 -13.82
N ILE A 107 -8.40 1.16 -13.11
CA ILE A 107 -7.31 1.26 -12.15
C ILE A 107 -6.12 0.46 -12.65
N THR A 108 -4.90 1.01 -12.60
CA THR A 108 -3.70 0.31 -13.04
C THR A 108 -2.50 0.58 -12.14
N ALA A 109 -1.65 -0.45 -11.98
CA ALA A 109 -0.35 -0.33 -11.34
C ALA A 109 0.75 0.08 -12.33
N ILE A 110 1.59 1.05 -11.94
CA ILE A 110 2.72 1.60 -12.70
C ILE A 110 3.98 1.57 -11.81
N TYR A 111 4.91 0.64 -12.06
CA TYR A 111 6.08 0.45 -11.21
C TYR A 111 7.31 -0.03 -12.02
N GLY A 112 8.48 0.16 -11.46
CA GLY A 112 9.75 -0.24 -12.08
C GLY A 112 9.91 -1.77 -12.16
N GLY A 113 10.67 -2.26 -13.17
CA GLY A 113 10.91 -3.69 -13.37
C GLY A 113 9.83 -4.42 -14.16
N ALA A 114 8.64 -3.83 -14.36
CA ALA A 114 7.64 -4.31 -15.30
C ALA A 114 7.86 -3.72 -16.70
N SER A 115 7.24 -4.35 -17.73
CA SER A 115 7.34 -3.92 -19.13
C SER A 115 6.81 -2.50 -19.33
N MET A 116 7.67 -1.61 -19.83
CA MET A 116 7.30 -0.24 -20.19
C MET A 116 6.23 -0.21 -21.29
N SER A 117 6.37 -1.06 -22.32
CA SER A 117 5.44 -1.12 -23.45
C SER A 117 4.03 -1.52 -23.01
N GLU A 118 3.90 -2.40 -22.03
CA GLU A 118 2.60 -2.77 -21.49
C GLU A 118 1.97 -1.63 -20.67
N GLN A 119 2.76 -0.92 -19.88
CA GLN A 119 2.28 0.25 -19.14
C GLN A 119 1.83 1.36 -20.09
N LEU A 120 2.59 1.64 -21.15
CA LEU A 120 2.20 2.57 -22.19
C LEU A 120 0.87 2.18 -22.86
N ARG A 121 0.70 0.90 -23.18
CA ARG A 121 -0.55 0.39 -23.78
C ARG A 121 -1.74 0.55 -22.84
N ARG A 122 -1.54 0.35 -21.51
CA ARG A 122 -2.61 0.53 -20.51
C ARG A 122 -2.98 2.02 -20.38
N LEU A 123 -2.00 2.90 -20.21
CA LEU A 123 -2.22 4.36 -20.12
C LEU A 123 -2.89 4.91 -21.38
N GLY A 124 -2.49 4.45 -22.58
CA GLY A 124 -3.08 4.88 -23.86
C GLY A 124 -4.54 4.46 -24.06
N LYS A 125 -5.07 3.51 -23.27
CA LYS A 125 -6.49 3.13 -23.29
C LYS A 125 -7.38 4.01 -22.40
N GLY A 126 -6.77 4.90 -21.62
CA GLY A 126 -7.41 5.70 -20.59
C GLY A 126 -7.46 4.96 -19.24
N VAL A 127 -7.03 5.66 -18.21
CA VAL A 127 -6.95 5.15 -16.83
C VAL A 127 -7.46 6.23 -15.89
N ASP A 128 -8.36 5.88 -14.97
CA ASP A 128 -8.90 6.82 -13.99
C ASP A 128 -8.01 6.96 -12.76
N ILE A 129 -7.46 5.83 -12.26
CA ILE A 129 -6.60 5.80 -11.09
C ILE A 129 -5.30 5.06 -11.40
N VAL A 130 -4.18 5.68 -11.08
CA VAL A 130 -2.85 5.10 -11.16
C VAL A 130 -2.31 4.86 -9.75
N VAL A 131 -1.83 3.66 -9.49
CA VAL A 131 -1.07 3.32 -8.27
C VAL A 131 0.37 3.04 -8.70
N GLY A 132 1.35 3.71 -8.10
CA GLY A 132 2.71 3.51 -8.60
C GLY A 132 3.84 3.91 -7.67
N THR A 133 5.06 3.49 -8.05
CA THR A 133 6.28 3.90 -7.37
C THR A 133 6.83 5.21 -7.96
N PRO A 134 7.35 6.13 -7.14
CA PRO A 134 7.70 7.50 -7.57
C PRO A 134 8.58 7.54 -8.82
N GLY A 135 9.72 6.84 -8.87
CA GLY A 135 10.64 6.90 -9.99
C GLY A 135 10.03 6.48 -11.34
N ARG A 136 9.12 5.47 -11.37
CA ARG A 136 8.46 5.05 -12.62
C ARG A 136 7.35 6.02 -13.03
N ILE A 137 6.64 6.59 -12.07
CA ILE A 137 5.65 7.65 -12.33
C ILE A 137 6.35 8.86 -12.95
N LEU A 138 7.48 9.30 -12.37
CA LEU A 138 8.26 10.42 -12.89
C LEU A 138 8.81 10.14 -14.30
N ASP A 139 9.22 8.90 -14.61
CA ASP A 139 9.65 8.49 -15.95
C ASP A 139 8.49 8.64 -16.98
N HIS A 140 7.27 8.24 -16.63
CA HIS A 140 6.09 8.44 -17.48
C HIS A 140 5.70 9.93 -17.65
N LEU A 141 5.84 10.74 -16.60
CA LEU A 141 5.61 12.20 -16.68
C LEU A 141 6.63 12.86 -17.63
N ARG A 142 7.92 12.59 -17.48
CA ARG A 142 9.00 13.10 -18.35
C ARG A 142 8.82 12.69 -19.81
N ARG A 143 8.23 11.53 -20.07
CA ARG A 143 7.91 11.04 -21.43
C ARG A 143 6.60 11.63 -21.97
N GLY A 144 5.83 12.39 -21.17
CA GLY A 144 4.52 12.89 -21.54
C GLY A 144 3.45 11.82 -21.74
N THR A 145 3.67 10.60 -21.24
CA THR A 145 2.77 9.45 -21.36
C THR A 145 1.80 9.33 -20.18
N LEU A 146 2.03 10.11 -19.14
CA LEU A 146 1.13 10.33 -18.02
C LEU A 146 0.93 11.85 -17.88
N ASN A 147 -0.31 12.27 -17.62
CA ASN A 147 -0.69 13.66 -17.45
C ASN A 147 -1.50 13.83 -16.17
N LEU A 148 -1.09 14.76 -15.30
CA LEU A 148 -1.70 15.02 -13.99
C LEU A 148 -2.50 16.33 -13.94
N LYS A 149 -2.78 16.96 -15.08
CA LYS A 149 -3.49 18.27 -15.14
C LYS A 149 -4.93 18.22 -14.64
N GLU A 150 -5.58 17.05 -14.67
CA GLU A 150 -6.95 16.87 -14.17
C GLU A 150 -7.00 15.99 -12.91
N LEU A 151 -5.88 15.88 -12.22
CA LEU A 151 -5.79 15.10 -11.00
C LEU A 151 -6.69 15.71 -9.90
N GLN A 152 -7.56 14.90 -9.31
CA GLN A 152 -8.43 15.29 -8.20
C GLN A 152 -7.83 14.86 -6.86
N TYR A 153 -7.20 13.69 -6.82
CA TYR A 153 -6.59 13.12 -5.60
C TYR A 153 -5.15 12.69 -5.85
N LEU A 154 -4.24 13.13 -4.99
CA LEU A 154 -2.88 12.65 -4.89
C LEU A 154 -2.68 12.05 -3.50
N ILE A 155 -2.47 10.74 -3.44
CA ILE A 155 -2.31 10.01 -2.19
C ILE A 155 -0.85 9.59 -2.06
N LEU A 156 -0.25 9.89 -0.92
CA LEU A 156 1.07 9.40 -0.51
C LEU A 156 0.84 8.35 0.59
N ASP A 157 0.98 7.07 0.27
CA ASP A 157 0.85 6.00 1.26
C ASP A 157 2.24 5.50 1.67
N GLU A 158 2.44 5.31 2.98
CA GLU A 158 3.74 5.02 3.59
C GLU A 158 4.80 6.09 3.24
N ALA A 159 4.45 7.37 3.44
CA ALA A 159 5.31 8.49 3.07
C ALA A 159 6.68 8.47 3.80
N ASP A 160 6.71 8.02 5.06
CA ASP A 160 7.95 7.80 5.82
C ASP A 160 8.84 6.73 5.19
N GLU A 161 8.27 5.66 4.64
CA GLU A 161 9.03 4.62 3.96
C GLU A 161 9.56 5.11 2.60
N MET A 162 8.79 5.91 1.87
CA MET A 162 9.30 6.59 0.66
C MET A 162 10.51 7.48 0.96
N LEU A 163 10.51 8.15 2.11
CA LEU A 163 11.66 8.94 2.58
C LEU A 163 12.86 8.03 2.89
N ASN A 164 12.67 6.95 3.64
CA ASN A 164 13.71 5.99 3.98
C ASN A 164 14.36 5.36 2.74
N MET A 165 13.59 5.17 1.68
CA MET A 165 14.06 4.64 0.40
C MET A 165 14.67 5.72 -0.53
N GLY A 166 14.70 6.98 -0.13
CA GLY A 166 15.28 8.09 -0.89
C GLY A 166 14.43 8.62 -2.04
N PHE A 167 13.11 8.33 -2.05
CA PHE A 167 12.19 8.77 -3.11
C PHE A 167 11.62 10.18 -2.90
N ILE A 168 12.02 10.89 -1.86
CA ILE A 168 11.38 12.17 -1.51
C ILE A 168 11.52 13.22 -2.62
N ASP A 169 12.65 13.28 -3.31
CA ASP A 169 12.88 14.23 -4.40
C ASP A 169 12.03 13.87 -5.64
N ASP A 170 11.84 12.59 -5.92
CA ASP A 170 10.92 12.13 -6.98
C ASP A 170 9.47 12.49 -6.63
N VAL A 171 9.06 12.34 -5.36
CA VAL A 171 7.73 12.72 -4.87
C VAL A 171 7.53 14.24 -5.01
N GLU A 172 8.51 15.07 -4.62
CA GLU A 172 8.44 16.51 -4.79
C GLU A 172 8.31 16.92 -6.27
N ALA A 173 9.06 16.26 -7.17
CA ALA A 173 8.96 16.50 -8.60
C ALA A 173 7.57 16.15 -9.16
N ILE A 174 6.95 15.05 -8.72
CA ILE A 174 5.59 14.67 -9.10
C ILE A 174 4.56 15.67 -8.57
N LEU A 175 4.70 16.11 -7.32
CA LEU A 175 3.84 17.12 -6.72
C LEU A 175 3.89 18.43 -7.50
N ALA A 176 5.06 18.85 -7.95
CA ALA A 176 5.26 20.07 -8.75
C ALA A 176 4.62 19.98 -10.16
N GLU A 177 4.54 18.79 -10.75
CA GLU A 177 3.93 18.55 -12.08
C GLU A 177 2.40 18.40 -12.03
N SER A 178 1.83 18.23 -10.85
CA SER A 178 0.38 18.09 -10.67
C SER A 178 -0.31 19.45 -10.53
N ASN A 179 -1.62 19.51 -10.86
CA ASN A 179 -2.39 20.76 -10.76
C ASN A 179 -2.57 21.24 -9.31
N ASP A 180 -3.00 22.50 -9.13
CA ASP A 180 -3.17 23.13 -7.82
C ASP A 180 -4.51 22.86 -7.13
N TYR A 181 -5.47 22.25 -7.81
CA TYR A 181 -6.81 21.96 -7.24
C TYR A 181 -6.91 20.54 -6.69
N ARG A 182 -5.86 19.72 -6.88
CA ARG A 182 -5.84 18.39 -6.33
C ARG A 182 -5.90 18.42 -4.81
N ARG A 183 -6.55 17.45 -4.24
CA ARG A 183 -6.51 17.17 -2.80
C ARG A 183 -5.37 16.20 -2.50
N ILE A 184 -4.49 16.55 -1.56
CA ILE A 184 -3.38 15.69 -1.15
C ILE A 184 -3.76 14.95 0.12
N LEU A 185 -3.58 13.63 0.11
CA LEU A 185 -3.81 12.75 1.24
C LEU A 185 -2.48 12.07 1.60
N LEU A 186 -1.91 12.41 2.75
CA LEU A 186 -0.64 11.86 3.23
C LEU A 186 -0.90 10.86 4.35
N PHE A 187 -0.61 9.60 4.09
CA PHE A 187 -0.67 8.52 5.06
C PHE A 187 0.74 8.10 5.47
N SER A 188 1.01 8.08 6.77
CA SER A 188 2.32 7.74 7.32
C SER A 188 2.19 7.16 8.72
N ALA A 189 3.07 6.26 9.11
CA ALA A 189 3.15 5.78 10.49
C ALA A 189 3.89 6.81 11.37
N THR A 190 4.92 7.46 10.83
CA THR A 190 5.75 8.45 11.49
C THR A 190 5.77 9.77 10.74
N MET A 191 6.14 10.87 11.42
CA MET A 191 6.24 12.21 10.83
C MET A 191 7.64 12.80 11.02
N PRO A 192 8.67 12.27 10.32
CA PRO A 192 10.01 12.86 10.36
C PRO A 192 10.01 14.27 9.77
N ALA A 193 10.99 15.08 10.17
CA ALA A 193 11.09 16.51 9.81
C ALA A 193 10.91 16.75 8.30
N ARG A 194 11.50 15.91 7.45
CA ARG A 194 11.42 16.03 5.99
C ARG A 194 10.00 15.84 5.44
N ILE A 195 9.21 14.95 6.04
CA ILE A 195 7.78 14.77 5.67
C ILE A 195 6.96 15.97 6.13
N VAL A 196 7.27 16.54 7.30
CA VAL A 196 6.63 17.78 7.78
C VAL A 196 6.97 18.97 6.86
N GLU A 197 8.21 19.08 6.38
CA GLU A 197 8.61 20.10 5.40
C GLU A 197 7.85 19.95 4.08
N LEU A 198 7.76 18.73 3.56
CA LEU A 198 6.99 18.41 2.34
C LEU A 198 5.52 18.82 2.52
N SER A 199 4.90 18.46 3.64
CA SER A 199 3.51 18.83 3.89
C SER A 199 3.30 20.36 3.93
N LYS A 200 4.17 21.10 4.60
CA LYS A 200 4.11 22.56 4.66
C LYS A 200 4.28 23.23 3.29
N ARG A 201 5.05 22.62 2.40
CA ARG A 201 5.36 23.19 1.08
C ARG A 201 4.26 22.94 0.05
N TYR A 202 3.64 21.76 0.08
CA TYR A 202 2.76 21.30 -1.00
C TYR A 202 1.30 21.13 -0.60
N MET A 203 0.99 21.06 0.69
CA MET A 203 -0.37 20.84 1.19
C MET A 203 -1.03 22.14 1.65
N LYS A 204 -2.36 22.21 1.52
CA LYS A 204 -3.18 23.38 1.85
C LYS A 204 -4.23 23.04 2.89
N ASP A 205 -4.47 23.94 3.82
CA ASP A 205 -5.52 23.83 4.86
C ASP A 205 -5.57 22.45 5.54
N VAL A 206 -4.41 21.97 5.97
CA VAL A 206 -4.18 20.59 6.39
C VAL A 206 -4.99 20.21 7.63
N GLU A 207 -5.83 19.19 7.53
CA GLU A 207 -6.47 18.52 8.66
C GLU A 207 -5.62 17.29 9.08
N VAL A 208 -5.22 17.24 10.36
CA VAL A 208 -4.38 16.14 10.87
C VAL A 208 -5.25 15.14 11.64
N LEU A 209 -5.36 13.94 11.12
CA LEU A 209 -6.10 12.82 11.69
C LEU A 209 -5.12 11.84 12.34
N ARG A 210 -5.24 11.61 13.65
CA ARG A 210 -4.35 10.70 14.39
C ARG A 210 -5.18 9.64 15.11
N VAL A 211 -4.82 8.39 14.92
CA VAL A 211 -5.34 7.30 15.75
C VAL A 211 -4.56 7.30 17.07
N PRO A 212 -5.25 7.35 18.23
CA PRO A 212 -4.58 7.26 19.52
C PRO A 212 -3.74 6.00 19.64
N SER A 213 -2.53 6.10 20.21
CA SER A 213 -1.59 4.99 20.35
C SER A 213 -2.11 3.81 21.19
N GLN A 214 -3.07 4.05 22.07
CA GLN A 214 -3.73 3.01 22.88
C GLN A 214 -4.65 2.07 22.09
N GLU A 215 -5.08 2.48 20.89
CA GLU A 215 -5.89 1.64 20.00
C GLU A 215 -5.03 0.84 18.99
N MET A 216 -3.71 1.01 19.05
CA MET A 216 -2.78 0.29 18.18
C MET A 216 -2.29 -0.96 18.91
N THR A 217 -3.05 -2.04 18.81
CA THR A 217 -2.75 -3.30 19.47
C THR A 217 -1.56 -4.02 18.81
N THR A 218 -0.41 -3.96 19.46
CA THR A 218 0.64 -4.98 19.34
C THR A 218 0.31 -6.24 20.18
N ASP A 219 -0.82 -6.23 20.86
CA ASP A 219 -1.25 -7.29 21.80
C ASP A 219 -1.54 -8.65 21.12
N LEU A 220 -1.61 -8.68 19.79
CA LEU A 220 -1.78 -9.91 19.00
C LEU A 220 -0.44 -10.55 18.58
N THR A 221 0.70 -9.94 18.92
CA THR A 221 2.02 -10.44 18.53
C THR A 221 2.81 -10.83 19.75
N ASP A 222 3.02 -12.13 19.93
CA ASP A 222 3.94 -12.63 20.94
C ASP A 222 5.39 -12.51 20.44
N GLN A 223 6.24 -11.83 21.21
CA GLN A 223 7.64 -11.59 20.86
C GLN A 223 8.56 -12.42 21.71
N ILE A 224 9.26 -13.37 21.10
CA ILE A 224 10.20 -14.25 21.75
C ILE A 224 11.60 -14.00 21.16
N TYR A 225 12.62 -13.96 22.01
CA TYR A 225 14.01 -13.91 21.57
C TYR A 225 14.82 -15.05 22.15
N PHE A 226 15.84 -15.48 21.41
CA PHE A 226 16.78 -16.54 21.81
C PHE A 226 18.21 -16.01 21.74
N GLU A 227 18.94 -16.09 22.83
CA GLU A 227 20.36 -15.80 22.85
C GLU A 227 21.16 -17.04 22.42
N VAL A 228 21.76 -16.96 21.23
CA VAL A 228 22.51 -18.08 20.64
C VAL A 228 23.81 -17.58 20.00
N ARG A 229 24.83 -18.45 19.94
CA ARG A 229 26.06 -18.15 19.19
C ARG A 229 25.75 -18.12 17.69
N ASP A 230 26.53 -17.37 16.93
CA ASP A 230 26.35 -17.31 15.46
C ASP A 230 26.43 -18.68 14.78
N SER A 231 27.30 -19.58 15.28
CA SER A 231 27.42 -20.97 14.83
C SER A 231 26.12 -21.77 15.00
N ASP A 232 25.34 -21.45 16.02
CA ASP A 232 24.20 -22.25 16.48
C ASP A 232 22.87 -21.72 15.95
N LYS A 233 22.87 -20.55 15.29
CA LYS A 233 21.65 -19.88 14.76
C LYS A 233 20.83 -20.78 13.84
N PHE A 234 21.49 -21.51 12.96
CA PHE A 234 20.80 -22.40 12.04
C PHE A 234 20.12 -23.58 12.75
N ASP A 235 20.79 -24.18 13.72
CA ASP A 235 20.24 -25.29 14.49
C ASP A 235 19.12 -24.82 15.42
N ALA A 236 19.23 -23.62 15.99
CA ALA A 236 18.14 -22.99 16.73
C ALA A 236 16.92 -22.75 15.85
N LEU A 237 17.10 -22.19 14.65
CA LEU A 237 16.00 -21.96 13.68
C LEU A 237 15.32 -23.27 13.30
N THR A 238 16.08 -24.32 12.95
CA THR A 238 15.49 -25.61 12.57
C THR A 238 14.74 -26.26 13.71
N ARG A 239 15.20 -26.14 14.96
CA ARG A 239 14.46 -26.62 16.13
C ARG A 239 13.13 -25.89 16.33
N ILE A 240 13.09 -24.57 16.10
CA ILE A 240 11.84 -23.80 16.17
C ILE A 240 10.87 -24.30 15.08
N ILE A 241 11.37 -24.50 13.84
CA ILE A 241 10.55 -25.02 12.74
C ILE A 241 10.02 -26.43 13.07
N ASP A 242 10.84 -27.30 13.64
CA ASP A 242 10.48 -28.71 13.91
C ASP A 242 9.47 -28.86 15.06
N VAL A 243 9.43 -27.91 15.99
CA VAL A 243 8.49 -27.93 17.13
C VAL A 243 7.08 -27.50 16.70
N GLU A 244 6.96 -26.68 15.64
CA GLU A 244 5.68 -26.19 15.13
C GLU A 244 5.14 -27.12 14.04
N PRO A 245 4.07 -27.90 14.27
CA PRO A 245 3.57 -28.92 13.32
C PRO A 245 3.20 -28.34 11.95
N GLU A 246 2.78 -27.09 11.91
CA GLU A 246 2.38 -26.39 10.68
C GLU A 246 3.16 -25.08 10.51
N PHE A 247 4.49 -25.15 10.64
CA PHE A 247 5.33 -23.97 10.55
C PHE A 247 5.11 -23.23 9.23
N TYR A 248 4.74 -21.97 9.37
CA TYR A 248 4.62 -21.03 8.27
C TYR A 248 5.22 -19.69 8.69
N GLY A 249 6.25 -19.24 8.01
CA GLY A 249 6.98 -18.08 8.49
C GLY A 249 7.87 -17.40 7.44
N ILE A 250 8.33 -16.20 7.78
CA ILE A 250 9.31 -15.42 7.02
C ILE A 250 10.55 -15.26 7.89
N VAL A 251 11.70 -15.62 7.35
CA VAL A 251 13.01 -15.46 8.02
C VAL A 251 13.75 -14.29 7.40
N PHE A 252 14.00 -13.24 8.17
CA PHE A 252 14.77 -12.09 7.73
C PHE A 252 16.27 -12.31 7.92
N CYS A 253 17.04 -12.12 6.85
CA CYS A 253 18.50 -12.19 6.85
C CYS A 253 19.13 -10.81 6.62
N ARG A 254 20.36 -10.60 7.13
CA ARG A 254 21.07 -9.31 7.02
C ARG A 254 21.56 -9.01 5.60
N THR A 255 21.84 -10.03 4.80
CA THR A 255 22.39 -9.89 3.45
C THR A 255 21.73 -10.88 2.48
N LYS A 256 21.75 -10.56 1.17
CA LYS A 256 21.28 -11.46 0.12
C LYS A 256 22.04 -12.79 0.08
N VAL A 257 23.35 -12.77 0.33
CA VAL A 257 24.17 -13.98 0.41
C VAL A 257 23.70 -14.88 1.53
N ALA A 258 23.40 -14.32 2.71
CA ALA A 258 22.86 -15.08 3.82
C ALA A 258 21.46 -15.69 3.53
N VAL A 259 20.65 -15.02 2.68
CA VAL A 259 19.38 -15.62 2.20
C VAL A 259 19.64 -16.85 1.37
N ASP A 260 20.54 -16.78 0.38
CA ASP A 260 20.85 -17.90 -0.51
C ASP A 260 21.47 -19.09 0.25
N GLU A 261 22.40 -18.81 1.16
CA GLU A 261 23.00 -19.83 2.04
C GLU A 261 21.95 -20.50 2.93
N LEU A 262 21.06 -19.72 3.54
CA LEU A 262 20.00 -20.23 4.40
C LEU A 262 19.02 -21.12 3.61
N VAL A 263 18.58 -20.66 2.45
CA VAL A 263 17.69 -21.44 1.56
C VAL A 263 18.33 -22.77 1.18
N THR A 264 19.62 -22.74 0.80
CA THR A 264 20.38 -23.95 0.43
C THR A 264 20.43 -24.93 1.60
N ARG A 265 20.77 -24.49 2.81
CA ARG A 265 20.85 -25.33 4.00
C ARG A 265 19.50 -25.90 4.42
N LEU A 266 18.43 -25.08 4.37
CA LEU A 266 17.07 -25.53 4.68
C LEU A 266 16.59 -26.57 3.67
N THR A 267 16.80 -26.34 2.37
CA THR A 267 16.41 -27.29 1.32
C THR A 267 17.18 -28.61 1.43
N GLN A 268 18.47 -28.58 1.76
CA GLN A 268 19.25 -29.81 2.01
C GLN A 268 18.73 -30.64 3.20
N ARG A 269 18.10 -29.99 4.18
CA ARG A 269 17.42 -30.68 5.31
C ARG A 269 15.97 -31.06 4.99
N GLY A 270 15.48 -30.82 3.77
CA GLY A 270 14.13 -31.21 3.35
C GLY A 270 13.03 -30.17 3.60
N TYR A 271 13.37 -28.96 4.09
CA TYR A 271 12.38 -27.90 4.28
C TYR A 271 12.03 -27.22 2.96
N ALA A 272 10.77 -26.84 2.79
CA ALA A 272 10.31 -26.06 1.65
C ALA A 272 10.63 -24.57 1.89
N ALA A 273 11.77 -24.10 1.38
CA ALA A 273 12.23 -22.73 1.52
C ALA A 273 12.48 -22.07 0.16
N GLU A 274 12.12 -20.80 0.01
CA GLU A 274 12.41 -19.98 -1.15
C GLU A 274 13.00 -18.64 -0.71
N GLY A 275 14.00 -18.13 -1.45
CA GLY A 275 14.69 -16.87 -1.14
C GLY A 275 14.08 -15.68 -1.87
N LEU A 276 14.00 -14.53 -1.18
CA LEU A 276 13.52 -13.28 -1.74
C LEU A 276 14.51 -12.15 -1.42
N HIS A 277 15.19 -11.62 -2.44
CA HIS A 277 16.18 -10.53 -2.31
C HIS A 277 16.30 -9.73 -3.60
N GLY A 278 17.16 -8.69 -3.62
CA GLY A 278 17.26 -7.73 -4.73
C GLY A 278 17.64 -8.31 -6.09
N ASP A 279 18.35 -9.44 -6.13
CA ASP A 279 18.79 -10.06 -7.38
C ASP A 279 17.72 -11.01 -7.99
N VAL A 280 16.64 -11.29 -7.26
CA VAL A 280 15.52 -12.09 -7.77
C VAL A 280 14.69 -11.26 -8.74
N SER A 281 14.41 -11.82 -9.94
CA SER A 281 13.61 -11.11 -10.96
C SER A 281 12.19 -10.81 -10.47
N GLN A 282 11.58 -9.72 -10.96
CA GLN A 282 10.25 -9.30 -10.54
C GLN A 282 9.19 -10.39 -10.72
N ALA A 283 9.21 -11.08 -11.86
CA ALA A 283 8.28 -12.18 -12.12
C ALA A 283 8.42 -13.34 -11.11
N GLN A 284 9.65 -13.63 -10.71
CA GLN A 284 9.92 -14.67 -9.72
C GLN A 284 9.53 -14.24 -8.30
N ARG A 285 9.76 -12.95 -7.94
CA ARG A 285 9.30 -12.35 -6.67
C ARG A 285 7.78 -12.48 -6.52
N GLU A 286 7.02 -12.07 -7.54
CA GLU A 286 5.56 -12.17 -7.56
C GLU A 286 5.07 -13.62 -7.42
N LYS A 287 5.78 -14.57 -8.04
CA LYS A 287 5.45 -16.00 -7.92
C LYS A 287 5.69 -16.53 -6.50
N ILE A 288 6.79 -16.12 -5.86
CA ILE A 288 7.12 -16.52 -4.47
C ILE A 288 6.07 -15.96 -3.50
N LEU A 289 5.75 -14.65 -3.61
CA LEU A 289 4.75 -14.02 -2.77
C LEU A 289 3.36 -14.65 -2.93
N LYS A 290 2.93 -14.93 -4.18
CA LYS A 290 1.67 -15.65 -4.42
C LYS A 290 1.62 -17.06 -3.83
N LYS A 291 2.76 -17.75 -3.73
CA LYS A 291 2.82 -19.05 -3.04
C LYS A 291 2.67 -18.90 -1.53
N LEU A 292 3.29 -17.85 -0.98
CA LEU A 292 3.17 -17.50 0.42
C LEU A 292 1.69 -17.21 0.76
N ASP A 293 1.01 -16.31 0.03
CA ASP A 293 -0.40 -15.96 0.26
C ASP A 293 -1.35 -17.15 0.16
N ARG A 294 -1.13 -18.06 -0.80
CA ARG A 294 -1.99 -19.26 -0.97
C ARG A 294 -1.92 -20.24 0.19
N LYS A 295 -0.83 -20.28 0.95
CA LYS A 295 -0.75 -21.09 2.16
C LYS A 295 -1.46 -20.41 3.34
N SER A 296 -1.38 -19.08 3.45
CA SER A 296 -2.09 -18.32 4.49
C SER A 296 -3.62 -18.35 4.36
N THR A 297 -4.14 -18.55 3.14
CA THR A 297 -5.59 -18.67 2.88
C THR A 297 -6.16 -20.08 3.02
N ARG A 298 -5.35 -21.08 3.39
CA ARG A 298 -5.77 -22.49 3.59
C ARG A 298 -5.85 -22.92 5.05
N LEU A 299 -5.74 -21.99 5.99
CA LEU A 299 -5.98 -22.22 7.42
C LEU A 299 -7.43 -21.95 7.78
#